data_a5927d682533451014022903b99ca485
#
_entry.id   a5927d682533451014022903b99ca485
#
_cell.length_a   1.000
_cell.length_b   1.000
_cell.length_c   1.000
_cell.angle_alpha   90.00
_cell.angle_beta   90.00
_cell.angle_gamma   90.00
#
_symmetry.space_group_name_H-M   'P 1'
#
loop_
_entity.id
_entity.type
_entity.pdbx_description
1 polymer ?
#
loop_
_entity_poly.entity_id
_entity_poly.type
_entity_poly.pdbx_seq_one_letter_code
_entity_poly.pdbx_strand_id
1 'polypeptide(L)'
;MSRTPSDTLHILHLIDLRKVGGVETMFCDFVRQPAALGAVRHSVLMDHAAIAAPLQPRLATQAALQVQDIKRLSFLKLPNRPKLFRAWNRLRMIRDMQPDVILVWNQFTEWHLSAKQVQRYLPCPVVYYEHGMSWYQHRPTLPQRFFAHVDHCIAVSHAAKKMLALKHQVSVPIDVEFNAPRLLPAMQSTKPLQPGKPLIFGSAGRMVPLKCLGLLLFTIVELNKLGKPCHCYIAGDGPERNYLEQTIAALGISEQVTLLGHVDDMASFYRQLDVYVCPSMHETGPLAALEAGAYGLPTITSYVDGLPEVVLHERTGLCLSPELSVEQYAALTGASTAFSPLVYRPDLDCLTAPTMLAPQQIAQAVLHLCENPQRYAEMSRAAQQHAQHSRSFAELSTALLQRLRSLGGG
;
A
#
# COMPACT_ATOMS: atom_id res chain seq x y z
N MET A 1 -9.37 -32.92 -21.20
CA MET A 1 -10.45 -33.32 -20.30
C MET A 1 -11.04 -32.03 -19.73
N SER A 2 -12.24 -31.61 -20.15
CA SER A 2 -12.97 -30.47 -19.63
C SER A 2 -13.35 -30.80 -18.18
N ARG A 3 -12.86 -29.99 -17.23
CA ARG A 3 -13.32 -30.03 -15.84
C ARG A 3 -14.78 -29.64 -15.79
N THR A 4 -15.62 -30.43 -15.15
CA THR A 4 -16.92 -29.93 -14.67
C THR A 4 -16.63 -28.79 -13.68
N PRO A 5 -17.29 -27.62 -13.79
CA PRO A 5 -17.12 -26.53 -12.84
C PRO A 5 -17.39 -27.05 -11.44
N SER A 6 -16.41 -27.07 -10.56
CA SER A 6 -16.68 -27.34 -9.14
C SER A 6 -17.39 -26.11 -8.57
N ASP A 7 -18.43 -26.30 -7.75
CA ASP A 7 -19.10 -25.20 -7.04
C ASP A 7 -18.13 -24.42 -6.11
N THR A 8 -16.95 -24.95 -5.88
CA THR A 8 -15.92 -24.41 -4.98
C THR A 8 -14.74 -23.88 -5.78
N LEU A 9 -14.49 -22.57 -5.73
CA LEU A 9 -13.29 -21.93 -6.31
C LEU A 9 -12.07 -22.22 -5.44
N HIS A 10 -11.04 -22.87 -6.01
CA HIS A 10 -9.76 -23.08 -5.33
C HIS A 10 -8.69 -22.06 -5.74
N ILE A 11 -8.35 -21.16 -4.85
CA ILE A 11 -7.33 -20.13 -5.06
C ILE A 11 -6.02 -20.56 -4.37
N LEU A 12 -4.94 -20.63 -5.13
CA LEU A 12 -3.60 -20.82 -4.59
C LEU A 12 -2.89 -19.47 -4.47
N HIS A 13 -2.53 -19.09 -3.25
CA HIS A 13 -1.83 -17.84 -2.98
C HIS A 13 -0.32 -18.06 -2.92
N LEU A 14 0.43 -17.25 -3.67
CA LEU A 14 1.87 -17.09 -3.53
C LEU A 14 2.13 -15.77 -2.81
N ILE A 15 2.53 -15.82 -1.54
CA ILE A 15 2.75 -14.67 -0.67
C ILE A 15 3.87 -14.95 0.33
N ASP A 16 4.62 -13.90 0.75
CA ASP A 16 5.62 -13.99 1.81
C ASP A 16 5.05 -13.47 3.14
N LEU A 17 4.74 -14.36 4.06
CA LEU A 17 4.14 -14.03 5.36
C LEU A 17 5.17 -13.86 6.50
N ARG A 18 6.47 -13.75 6.20
CA ARG A 18 7.52 -13.54 7.21
C ARG A 18 7.59 -12.12 7.75
N LYS A 19 6.96 -11.17 7.08
CA LYS A 19 6.91 -9.76 7.46
C LYS A 19 5.46 -9.34 7.69
N VAL A 20 5.28 -8.25 8.40
CA VAL A 20 3.97 -7.62 8.60
C VAL A 20 3.95 -6.31 7.85
N GLY A 21 3.02 -6.18 6.93
CA GLY A 21 2.78 -4.97 6.15
C GLY A 21 1.31 -4.89 5.72
N GLY A 22 0.99 -3.89 4.92
CA GLY A 22 -0.36 -3.69 4.40
C GLY A 22 -0.88 -4.87 3.58
N VAL A 23 0.00 -5.46 2.76
CA VAL A 23 -0.32 -6.58 1.85
C VAL A 23 -0.64 -7.85 2.64
N GLU A 24 0.24 -8.22 3.60
CA GLU A 24 0.06 -9.42 4.40
C GLU A 24 -1.18 -9.31 5.29
N THR A 25 -1.44 -8.12 5.81
CA THR A 25 -2.64 -7.85 6.59
C THR A 25 -3.91 -7.93 5.72
N MET A 26 -3.87 -7.34 4.51
CA MET A 26 -4.97 -7.43 3.54
C MET A 26 -5.23 -8.88 3.11
N PHE A 27 -4.19 -9.66 2.88
CA PHE A 27 -4.33 -11.09 2.59
C PHE A 27 -5.06 -11.81 3.72
N CYS A 28 -4.65 -11.61 4.99
CA CYS A 28 -5.32 -12.22 6.13
C CYS A 28 -6.81 -11.85 6.22
N ASP A 29 -7.12 -10.58 5.93
CA ASP A 29 -8.51 -10.12 5.93
C ASP A 29 -9.30 -10.69 4.74
N PHE A 30 -8.68 -10.80 3.56
CA PHE A 30 -9.29 -11.39 2.37
C PHE A 30 -9.67 -12.85 2.54
N VAL A 31 -8.77 -13.69 3.06
CA VAL A 31 -9.06 -15.12 3.26
C VAL A 31 -10.08 -15.38 4.37
N ARG A 32 -10.36 -14.39 5.21
CA ARG A 32 -11.36 -14.47 6.30
C ARG A 32 -12.75 -14.01 5.89
N GLN A 33 -12.88 -13.33 4.73
CA GLN A 33 -14.19 -12.87 4.29
C GLN A 33 -15.10 -14.04 3.97
N PRO A 34 -16.37 -14.02 4.44
CA PRO A 34 -17.37 -14.98 3.99
C PRO A 34 -17.49 -14.91 2.47
N ALA A 35 -17.46 -16.03 1.81
CA ALA A 35 -17.62 -16.07 0.36
C ALA A 35 -19.09 -15.82 0.00
N ALA A 36 -19.41 -14.57 -0.36
CA ALA A 36 -20.74 -14.18 -0.83
C ALA A 36 -21.14 -14.88 -2.15
N LEU A 37 -20.18 -15.49 -2.85
CA LEU A 37 -20.33 -16.04 -4.20
C LEU A 37 -20.18 -17.57 -4.28
N GLY A 38 -20.45 -18.29 -3.21
CA GLY A 38 -20.27 -19.73 -3.12
C GLY A 38 -18.97 -20.14 -2.42
N ALA A 39 -18.74 -21.46 -2.28
CA ALA A 39 -17.60 -21.95 -1.54
C ALA A 39 -16.25 -21.54 -2.17
N VAL A 40 -15.31 -21.11 -1.34
CA VAL A 40 -13.93 -20.78 -1.74
C VAL A 40 -12.97 -21.58 -0.87
N ARG A 41 -12.01 -22.23 -1.51
CA ARG A 41 -10.89 -22.89 -0.86
C ARG A 41 -9.63 -22.08 -1.06
N HIS A 42 -8.92 -21.77 0.02
CA HIS A 42 -7.65 -21.07 -0.01
C HIS A 42 -6.49 -22.00 0.32
N SER A 43 -5.44 -21.97 -0.48
CA SER A 43 -4.17 -22.63 -0.18
C SER A 43 -3.03 -21.60 -0.29
N VAL A 44 -1.99 -21.74 0.52
CA VAL A 44 -0.81 -20.85 0.48
C VAL A 44 0.43 -21.67 0.21
N LEU A 45 1.23 -21.27 -0.75
CA LEU A 45 2.52 -21.85 -1.05
C LEU A 45 3.61 -20.82 -0.85
N MET A 46 4.52 -21.08 0.08
CA MET A 46 5.58 -20.16 0.48
C MET A 46 6.98 -20.75 0.20
N ASP A 47 7.95 -19.88 0.04
CA ASP A 47 9.35 -20.25 0.00
C ASP A 47 9.93 -20.59 1.39
N HIS A 48 9.18 -20.28 2.47
CA HIS A 48 9.53 -20.53 3.86
C HIS A 48 8.26 -20.76 4.68
N ALA A 49 8.24 -21.77 5.55
CA ALA A 49 7.08 -22.07 6.41
C ALA A 49 6.88 -21.05 7.55
N ALA A 50 7.82 -20.13 7.76
CA ALA A 50 7.73 -19.17 8.87
C ALA A 50 6.66 -18.10 8.57
N ILE A 51 5.73 -17.93 9.50
CA ILE A 51 4.72 -16.87 9.50
C ILE A 51 5.05 -15.92 10.65
N ALA A 52 5.04 -14.62 10.39
CA ALA A 52 5.27 -13.60 11.42
C ALA A 52 4.25 -13.73 12.57
N ALA A 53 4.72 -13.63 13.81
CA ALA A 53 3.91 -13.86 14.99
C ALA A 53 2.58 -13.07 15.03
N PRO A 54 2.51 -11.79 14.63
CA PRO A 54 1.24 -11.04 14.61
C PRO A 54 0.22 -11.54 13.57
N LEU A 55 0.63 -12.29 12.54
CA LEU A 55 -0.27 -12.83 11.53
C LEU A 55 -0.83 -14.20 11.92
N GLN A 56 -0.14 -14.95 12.80
CA GLN A 56 -0.55 -16.31 13.20
C GLN A 56 -1.98 -16.38 13.78
N PRO A 57 -2.37 -15.52 14.73
CA PRO A 57 -3.74 -15.57 15.28
C PRO A 57 -4.81 -15.25 14.21
N ARG A 58 -4.46 -14.38 13.25
CA ARG A 58 -5.37 -14.02 12.15
C ARG A 58 -5.63 -15.17 11.19
N LEU A 59 -4.67 -16.05 11.00
CA LEU A 59 -4.76 -17.21 10.11
C LEU A 59 -5.24 -18.48 10.82
N ALA A 60 -5.02 -18.60 12.14
CA ALA A 60 -5.39 -19.78 12.93
C ALA A 60 -6.91 -20.06 12.94
N THR A 61 -7.74 -19.03 12.74
CA THR A 61 -9.20 -19.16 12.64
C THR A 61 -9.67 -19.76 11.31
N GLN A 62 -8.77 -19.95 10.33
CA GLN A 62 -9.07 -20.48 9.02
C GLN A 62 -8.69 -21.97 8.94
N ALA A 63 -9.55 -22.84 9.47
CA ALA A 63 -9.34 -24.29 9.49
C ALA A 63 -9.11 -24.91 8.09
N ALA A 64 -9.57 -24.25 7.04
CA ALA A 64 -9.42 -24.68 5.64
C ALA A 64 -8.14 -24.14 4.97
N LEU A 65 -7.32 -23.28 5.62
CA LEU A 65 -6.13 -22.73 5.01
C LEU A 65 -4.95 -23.71 5.09
N GLN A 66 -4.56 -24.24 3.95
CA GLN A 66 -3.38 -25.11 3.84
C GLN A 66 -2.15 -24.28 3.51
N VAL A 67 -1.17 -24.25 4.42
CA VAL A 67 0.13 -23.57 4.21
C VAL A 67 1.20 -24.62 3.95
N GLN A 68 1.90 -24.50 2.84
CA GLN A 68 2.96 -25.42 2.44
C GLN A 68 4.28 -24.68 2.11
N ASP A 69 5.40 -25.38 2.32
CA ASP A 69 6.77 -24.89 2.08
C ASP A 69 7.40 -25.66 0.93
N ILE A 70 7.82 -24.94 -0.12
CA ILE A 70 8.49 -25.55 -1.30
C ILE A 70 9.86 -26.14 -0.99
N LYS A 71 10.46 -25.81 0.14
CA LYS A 71 11.78 -26.31 0.55
C LYS A 71 11.75 -27.73 1.09
N ARG A 72 10.56 -28.28 1.30
CA ARG A 72 10.37 -29.63 1.85
C ARG A 72 9.76 -30.55 0.81
N LEU A 73 10.31 -31.74 0.70
CA LEU A 73 9.74 -32.90 0.02
C LEU A 73 9.46 -33.93 1.10
N SER A 74 8.23 -34.02 1.58
CA SER A 74 7.87 -34.76 2.80
C SER A 74 8.73 -34.30 3.98
N PHE A 75 9.47 -35.17 4.64
CA PHE A 75 10.37 -34.87 5.75
C PHE A 75 11.76 -34.36 5.32
N LEU A 76 12.10 -34.48 4.01
CA LEU A 76 13.43 -34.09 3.49
C LEU A 76 13.47 -32.61 3.12
N LYS A 77 14.50 -31.90 3.59
CA LYS A 77 14.76 -30.51 3.21
C LYS A 77 15.54 -30.49 1.89
N LEU A 78 14.93 -29.84 0.88
CA LEU A 78 15.58 -29.70 -0.42
C LEU A 78 16.78 -28.74 -0.35
N PRO A 79 17.88 -29.05 -1.06
CA PRO A 79 19.07 -28.21 -1.07
C PRO A 79 18.79 -26.84 -1.68
N ASN A 80 19.63 -25.85 -1.30
CA ASN A 80 19.55 -24.49 -1.86
C ASN A 80 20.03 -24.41 -3.31
N ARG A 81 20.88 -25.32 -3.73
CA ARG A 81 21.44 -25.41 -5.08
C ARG A 81 21.48 -26.87 -5.54
N PRO A 82 21.20 -27.16 -6.81
CA PRO A 82 20.65 -26.21 -7.80
C PRO A 82 19.21 -25.81 -7.51
N LYS A 83 18.85 -24.56 -7.85
CA LYS A 83 17.50 -23.98 -7.63
C LYS A 83 16.40 -24.73 -8.39
N LEU A 84 16.76 -25.51 -9.41
CA LEU A 84 15.87 -26.34 -10.21
C LEU A 84 15.05 -27.34 -9.37
N PHE A 85 15.61 -27.94 -8.32
CA PHE A 85 14.88 -28.86 -7.46
C PHE A 85 13.70 -28.20 -6.75
N ARG A 86 13.89 -26.98 -6.26
CA ARG A 86 12.82 -26.21 -5.62
C ARG A 86 11.78 -25.73 -6.62
N ALA A 87 12.20 -25.32 -7.82
CA ALA A 87 11.30 -24.94 -8.90
C ALA A 87 10.44 -26.14 -9.32
N TRP A 88 11.06 -27.31 -9.52
CA TRP A 88 10.34 -28.55 -9.82
C TRP A 88 9.36 -28.92 -8.70
N ASN A 89 9.80 -28.88 -7.43
CA ASN A 89 8.92 -29.18 -6.30
C ASN A 89 7.75 -28.20 -6.22
N ARG A 90 7.98 -26.90 -6.45
CA ARG A 90 6.91 -25.89 -6.53
C ARG A 90 5.86 -26.28 -7.58
N LEU A 91 6.28 -26.58 -8.80
CA LEU A 91 5.36 -26.96 -9.88
C LEU A 91 4.62 -28.28 -9.58
N ARG A 92 5.33 -29.26 -9.01
CA ARG A 92 4.71 -30.50 -8.57
C ARG A 92 3.62 -30.25 -7.54
N MET A 93 3.91 -29.45 -6.50
CA MET A 93 2.94 -29.09 -5.45
C MET A 93 1.73 -28.33 -6.04
N ILE A 94 1.94 -27.37 -6.94
CA ILE A 94 0.86 -26.66 -7.62
C ILE A 94 -0.01 -27.65 -8.41
N ARG A 95 0.59 -28.54 -9.18
CA ARG A 95 -0.14 -29.55 -9.93
C ARG A 95 -0.94 -30.50 -9.01
N ASP A 96 -0.33 -30.93 -7.90
CA ASP A 96 -0.97 -31.86 -6.96
C ASP A 96 -2.13 -31.18 -6.20
N MET A 97 -2.05 -29.87 -5.94
CA MET A 97 -3.13 -29.05 -5.35
C MET A 97 -4.29 -28.81 -6.30
N GLN A 98 -4.04 -28.79 -7.60
CA GLN A 98 -5.03 -28.52 -8.66
C GLN A 98 -5.84 -27.23 -8.41
N PRO A 99 -5.21 -26.03 -8.25
CA PRO A 99 -5.96 -24.80 -8.11
C PRO A 99 -6.69 -24.43 -9.39
N ASP A 100 -7.75 -23.64 -9.27
CA ASP A 100 -8.45 -23.02 -10.39
C ASP A 100 -7.76 -21.74 -10.84
N VAL A 101 -7.08 -21.03 -9.90
CA VAL A 101 -6.31 -19.82 -10.16
C VAL A 101 -5.15 -19.68 -9.16
N ILE A 102 -4.02 -19.16 -9.64
CA ILE A 102 -2.88 -18.80 -8.79
C ILE A 102 -2.85 -17.28 -8.63
N LEU A 103 -2.95 -16.77 -7.40
CA LEU A 103 -2.85 -15.35 -7.08
C LEU A 103 -1.50 -15.04 -6.42
N VAL A 104 -0.67 -14.27 -7.11
CA VAL A 104 0.66 -13.85 -6.65
C VAL A 104 0.57 -12.46 -6.04
N TRP A 105 0.82 -12.35 -4.73
CA TRP A 105 0.71 -11.12 -3.97
C TRP A 105 2.03 -10.36 -3.94
N ASN A 106 2.09 -9.25 -4.66
CA ASN A 106 3.14 -8.22 -4.53
C ASN A 106 4.58 -8.78 -4.46
N GLN A 107 4.89 -9.83 -5.23
CA GLN A 107 6.23 -10.42 -5.30
C GLN A 107 6.52 -10.99 -6.67
N PHE A 108 7.76 -10.86 -7.15
CA PHE A 108 8.20 -11.50 -8.38
C PHE A 108 8.76 -12.88 -8.09
N THR A 109 7.97 -13.91 -8.42
CA THR A 109 8.35 -15.30 -8.20
C THR A 109 9.33 -15.77 -9.26
N GLU A 110 10.53 -16.19 -8.89
CA GLU A 110 11.46 -16.85 -9.79
C GLU A 110 11.06 -18.31 -10.02
N TRP A 111 10.61 -18.63 -11.22
CA TRP A 111 10.23 -19.99 -11.58
C TRP A 111 11.45 -20.88 -11.87
N HIS A 112 12.60 -20.31 -12.24
CA HIS A 112 13.87 -21.00 -12.58
C HIS A 112 13.75 -22.05 -13.69
N LEU A 113 12.71 -21.99 -14.51
CA LEU A 113 12.41 -22.85 -15.63
C LEU A 113 12.06 -21.99 -16.85
N SER A 114 12.12 -22.55 -18.05
CA SER A 114 11.69 -21.82 -19.24
C SER A 114 10.19 -21.61 -19.27
N ALA A 115 9.71 -20.59 -19.99
CA ALA A 115 8.29 -20.30 -20.13
C ALA A 115 7.49 -21.54 -20.59
N LYS A 116 7.98 -22.24 -21.63
CA LYS A 116 7.35 -23.46 -22.12
C LYS A 116 7.25 -24.58 -21.06
N GLN A 117 8.27 -24.74 -20.22
CA GLN A 117 8.25 -25.72 -19.13
C GLN A 117 7.25 -25.35 -18.05
N VAL A 118 7.23 -24.06 -17.60
CA VAL A 118 6.29 -23.60 -16.59
C VAL A 118 4.86 -23.75 -17.10
N GLN A 119 4.55 -23.25 -18.30
CA GLN A 119 3.22 -23.33 -18.91
C GLN A 119 2.71 -24.77 -19.05
N ARG A 120 3.59 -25.73 -19.35
CA ARG A 120 3.23 -27.15 -19.44
C ARG A 120 2.77 -27.75 -18.11
N TYR A 121 3.26 -27.20 -16.98
CA TYR A 121 2.99 -27.73 -15.64
C TYR A 121 2.01 -26.88 -14.83
N LEU A 122 1.69 -25.66 -15.27
CA LEU A 122 0.67 -24.83 -14.61
C LEU A 122 -0.73 -25.23 -15.12
N PRO A 123 -1.59 -25.72 -14.24
CA PRO A 123 -2.92 -26.22 -14.63
C PRO A 123 -3.96 -25.08 -14.80
N CYS A 124 -3.62 -23.85 -14.45
CA CYS A 124 -4.56 -22.73 -14.32
C CYS A 124 -3.87 -21.38 -14.54
N PRO A 125 -4.64 -20.30 -14.75
CA PRO A 125 -4.11 -18.95 -14.90
C PRO A 125 -3.33 -18.46 -13.69
N VAL A 126 -2.28 -17.66 -13.96
CA VAL A 126 -1.48 -16.93 -12.97
C VAL A 126 -1.88 -15.46 -12.99
N VAL A 127 -2.40 -14.96 -11.88
CA VAL A 127 -2.80 -13.58 -11.68
C VAL A 127 -1.81 -12.90 -10.75
N TYR A 128 -1.27 -11.76 -11.16
CA TYR A 128 -0.39 -10.95 -10.32
C TYR A 128 -1.16 -9.78 -9.70
N TYR A 129 -1.09 -9.63 -8.38
CA TYR A 129 -1.71 -8.54 -7.64
C TYR A 129 -0.64 -7.56 -7.15
N GLU A 130 -0.58 -6.40 -7.80
CA GLU A 130 0.41 -5.34 -7.60
C GLU A 130 -0.01 -4.40 -6.46
N HIS A 131 0.88 -4.24 -5.46
CA HIS A 131 0.73 -3.36 -4.31
C HIS A 131 1.95 -2.44 -4.08
N GLY A 132 2.83 -2.29 -5.07
CA GLY A 132 4.01 -1.42 -4.98
C GLY A 132 5.35 -2.12 -5.23
N MET A 133 5.38 -3.44 -5.47
CA MET A 133 6.61 -4.16 -5.77
C MET A 133 7.30 -3.65 -7.05
N SER A 134 6.51 -3.22 -8.03
CA SER A 134 7.02 -2.74 -9.33
C SER A 134 7.86 -1.47 -9.23
N TRP A 135 7.75 -0.66 -8.16
CA TRP A 135 8.59 0.53 -7.94
C TRP A 135 10.04 0.20 -7.59
N TYR A 136 10.26 -0.90 -6.86
CA TYR A 136 11.61 -1.24 -6.41
C TYR A 136 12.54 -1.63 -7.55
N GLN A 137 13.83 -1.53 -7.31
CA GLN A 137 14.85 -2.08 -8.20
C GLN A 137 14.94 -3.59 -8.01
N HIS A 138 14.91 -4.30 -9.14
CA HIS A 138 15.10 -5.74 -9.19
C HIS A 138 16.27 -6.07 -10.11
N ARG A 139 16.74 -7.31 -10.04
CA ARG A 139 17.64 -7.82 -11.08
C ARG A 139 16.97 -7.58 -12.44
N PRO A 140 17.66 -7.01 -13.45
CA PRO A 140 17.03 -6.54 -14.68
C PRO A 140 16.12 -7.57 -15.39
N THR A 141 16.49 -8.84 -15.35
CA THR A 141 15.73 -9.92 -16.02
C THR A 141 14.62 -10.54 -15.15
N LEU A 142 14.52 -10.20 -13.86
CA LEU A 142 13.55 -10.85 -12.96
C LEU A 142 12.10 -10.50 -13.31
N PRO A 143 11.72 -9.21 -13.48
CA PRO A 143 10.36 -8.87 -13.86
C PRO A 143 9.96 -9.50 -15.21
N GLN A 144 10.81 -9.39 -16.23
CA GLN A 144 10.55 -9.97 -17.56
C GLN A 144 10.30 -11.47 -17.49
N ARG A 145 11.14 -12.22 -16.76
CA ARG A 145 10.97 -13.67 -16.57
C ARG A 145 9.70 -14.00 -15.77
N PHE A 146 9.32 -13.16 -14.83
CA PHE A 146 8.11 -13.35 -14.05
C PHE A 146 6.86 -13.10 -14.90
N PHE A 147 6.78 -11.93 -15.56
CA PHE A 147 5.61 -11.57 -16.37
C PHE A 147 5.41 -12.44 -17.61
N ALA A 148 6.45 -13.15 -18.09
CA ALA A 148 6.31 -14.17 -19.12
C ALA A 148 5.41 -15.37 -18.71
N HIS A 149 5.05 -15.47 -17.43
CA HIS A 149 4.22 -16.54 -16.87
C HIS A 149 2.93 -16.02 -16.22
N VAL A 150 2.65 -14.74 -16.35
CA VAL A 150 1.45 -14.09 -15.81
C VAL A 150 0.44 -13.95 -16.94
N ASP A 151 -0.80 -14.34 -16.68
CA ASP A 151 -1.89 -14.26 -17.65
C ASP A 151 -2.72 -12.99 -17.46
N HIS A 152 -2.74 -12.43 -16.22
CA HIS A 152 -3.51 -11.26 -15.87
C HIS A 152 -2.89 -10.51 -14.70
N CYS A 153 -3.01 -9.18 -14.68
CA CYS A 153 -2.59 -8.35 -13.54
C CYS A 153 -3.78 -7.63 -12.93
N ILE A 154 -3.75 -7.47 -11.61
CA ILE A 154 -4.63 -6.60 -10.86
C ILE A 154 -3.75 -5.57 -10.17
N ALA A 155 -4.08 -4.29 -10.29
CA ALA A 155 -3.33 -3.18 -9.70
C ALA A 155 -4.22 -2.42 -8.70
N VAL A 156 -3.66 -2.00 -7.57
CA VAL A 156 -4.42 -1.29 -6.52
C VAL A 156 -4.68 0.18 -6.84
N SER A 157 -4.18 0.68 -7.98
CA SER A 157 -4.36 2.06 -8.44
C SER A 157 -4.05 2.18 -9.94
N HIS A 158 -4.47 3.26 -10.56
CA HIS A 158 -4.06 3.58 -11.93
C HIS A 158 -2.55 3.84 -12.02
N ALA A 159 -1.95 4.45 -11.01
CA ALA A 159 -0.50 4.62 -10.91
C ALA A 159 0.23 3.26 -10.91
N ALA A 160 -0.27 2.27 -10.17
CA ALA A 160 0.28 0.92 -10.18
C ALA A 160 0.15 0.26 -11.57
N LYS A 161 -0.98 0.43 -12.25
CA LYS A 161 -1.18 0.00 -13.63
C LYS A 161 -0.17 0.66 -14.58
N LYS A 162 0.04 1.98 -14.45
CA LYS A 162 1.00 2.74 -15.26
C LYS A 162 2.44 2.28 -15.00
N MET A 163 2.82 2.02 -13.76
CA MET A 163 4.14 1.50 -13.41
C MET A 163 4.38 0.12 -14.05
N LEU A 164 3.40 -0.78 -14.02
CA LEU A 164 3.49 -2.08 -14.70
C LEU A 164 3.66 -1.91 -16.22
N ALA A 165 2.89 -1.03 -16.83
CA ALA A 165 2.93 -0.79 -18.26
C ALA A 165 4.22 -0.09 -18.71
N LEU A 166 4.61 1.02 -18.06
CA LEU A 166 5.71 1.88 -18.51
C LEU A 166 7.09 1.34 -18.12
N LYS A 167 7.26 0.85 -16.86
CA LYS A 167 8.55 0.36 -16.38
C LYS A 167 8.81 -1.08 -16.78
N HIS A 168 7.81 -1.94 -16.68
CA HIS A 168 7.96 -3.37 -16.88
C HIS A 168 7.43 -3.88 -18.22
N GLN A 169 6.82 -2.99 -19.03
CA GLN A 169 6.27 -3.30 -20.36
C GLN A 169 5.34 -4.52 -20.33
N VAL A 170 4.51 -4.61 -19.29
CA VAL A 170 3.55 -5.70 -19.11
C VAL A 170 2.51 -5.63 -20.23
N SER A 171 2.38 -6.70 -20.99
CA SER A 171 1.50 -6.81 -22.18
C SER A 171 0.17 -7.51 -21.90
N VAL A 172 0.07 -8.22 -20.78
CA VAL A 172 -1.21 -8.87 -20.37
C VAL A 172 -2.22 -7.85 -19.86
N PRO A 173 -3.53 -8.19 -19.84
CA PRO A 173 -4.54 -7.31 -19.29
C PRO A 173 -4.23 -6.89 -17.84
N ILE A 174 -4.43 -5.61 -17.53
CA ILE A 174 -4.24 -5.03 -16.20
C ILE A 174 -5.53 -4.34 -15.77
N ASP A 175 -6.22 -4.93 -14.81
CA ASP A 175 -7.38 -4.31 -14.17
C ASP A 175 -6.97 -3.49 -12.96
N VAL A 176 -7.80 -2.52 -12.59
CA VAL A 176 -7.61 -1.72 -11.38
C VAL A 176 -8.70 -2.06 -10.37
N GLU A 177 -8.27 -2.50 -9.19
CA GLU A 177 -9.12 -2.72 -8.01
C GLU A 177 -8.55 -1.88 -6.86
N PHE A 178 -9.14 -0.72 -6.64
CA PHE A 178 -8.67 0.20 -5.61
C PHE A 178 -8.71 -0.43 -4.24
N ASN A 179 -7.70 -0.13 -3.42
CA ASN A 179 -7.71 -0.50 -2.02
C ASN A 179 -8.93 0.10 -1.31
N ALA A 180 -9.46 -0.65 -0.36
CA ALA A 180 -10.60 -0.23 0.45
C ALA A 180 -10.21 -0.11 1.92
N PRO A 181 -10.71 0.90 2.65
CA PRO A 181 -10.51 0.99 4.09
C PRO A 181 -11.27 -0.16 4.78
N ARG A 182 -10.73 -0.62 5.90
CA ARG A 182 -11.35 -1.70 6.67
C ARG A 182 -12.62 -1.25 7.37
N LEU A 183 -12.60 -0.04 7.89
CA LEU A 183 -13.69 0.59 8.61
C LEU A 183 -13.88 1.99 8.07
N LEU A 184 -15.11 2.29 7.67
CA LEU A 184 -15.55 3.63 7.38
C LEU A 184 -16.44 4.10 8.55
N PRO A 185 -16.08 5.18 9.25
CA PRO A 185 -16.96 5.75 10.25
C PRO A 185 -18.25 6.23 9.57
N ALA A 186 -19.37 6.20 10.28
CA ALA A 186 -20.55 6.92 9.80
C ALA A 186 -20.22 8.40 9.60
N MET A 187 -20.87 9.05 8.63
CA MET A 187 -20.70 10.49 8.42
C MET A 187 -20.93 11.25 9.72
N GLN A 188 -19.98 12.10 10.09
CA GLN A 188 -20.03 12.92 11.30
C GLN A 188 -20.14 14.39 10.91
N SER A 189 -20.59 15.22 11.85
CA SER A 189 -20.47 16.65 11.68
C SER A 189 -18.99 17.03 11.53
N THR A 190 -18.68 17.85 10.54
CA THR A 190 -17.30 18.32 10.30
C THR A 190 -16.82 19.11 11.52
N LYS A 191 -15.62 18.83 12.00
CA LYS A 191 -14.99 19.60 13.08
C LYS A 191 -14.64 21.00 12.54
N PRO A 192 -15.23 22.08 13.08
CA PRO A 192 -14.86 23.42 12.65
C PRO A 192 -13.44 23.75 13.15
N LEU A 193 -12.68 24.46 12.33
CA LEU A 193 -11.44 25.06 12.79
C LEU A 193 -11.73 26.05 13.92
N GLN A 194 -10.94 26.02 14.99
CA GLN A 194 -11.12 26.89 16.15
C GLN A 194 -10.16 28.07 16.07
N PRO A 195 -10.64 29.28 15.74
CA PRO A 195 -9.78 30.46 15.72
C PRO A 195 -9.04 30.68 17.04
N GLY A 196 -7.76 31.00 16.94
CA GLY A 196 -6.92 31.29 18.12
C GLY A 196 -6.36 30.05 18.85
N LYS A 197 -6.73 28.83 18.46
CA LYS A 197 -6.09 27.63 18.99
C LYS A 197 -4.89 27.21 18.11
N PRO A 198 -3.90 26.52 18.70
CA PRO A 198 -2.85 25.90 17.92
C PRO A 198 -3.43 24.95 16.86
N LEU A 199 -2.87 25.02 15.66
CA LEU A 199 -3.24 24.12 14.58
C LEU A 199 -2.68 22.71 14.85
N ILE A 200 -3.52 21.69 14.71
CA ILE A 200 -3.12 20.29 14.93
C ILE A 200 -3.10 19.58 13.57
N PHE A 201 -1.92 19.21 13.13
CA PHE A 201 -1.78 18.39 11.92
C PHE A 201 -1.02 17.08 12.21
N GLY A 202 -1.11 16.12 11.32
CA GLY A 202 -0.43 14.87 11.57
C GLY A 202 -0.37 13.94 10.37
N SER A 203 0.35 12.85 10.56
CA SER A 203 0.52 11.77 9.57
C SER A 203 0.47 10.41 10.25
N ALA A 204 0.10 9.38 9.48
CA ALA A 204 0.08 8.01 9.96
C ALA A 204 0.75 7.07 8.95
N GLY A 205 1.57 6.16 9.47
CA GLY A 205 2.19 5.13 8.66
C GLY A 205 3.51 4.61 9.23
N ARG A 206 4.09 3.63 8.57
CA ARG A 206 5.39 3.09 8.96
C ARG A 206 6.48 4.14 8.77
N MET A 207 7.31 4.38 9.77
CA MET A 207 8.42 5.35 9.72
C MET A 207 9.57 4.79 8.87
N VAL A 208 9.46 5.00 7.55
CA VAL A 208 10.42 4.57 6.53
C VAL A 208 10.73 5.73 5.58
N PRO A 209 11.90 5.74 4.92
CA PRO A 209 12.37 6.86 4.10
C PRO A 209 11.34 7.37 3.08
N LEU A 210 10.64 6.47 2.40
CA LEU A 210 9.66 6.84 1.37
C LEU A 210 8.48 7.69 1.87
N LYS A 211 8.20 7.69 3.17
CA LYS A 211 7.13 8.50 3.78
C LYS A 211 7.53 9.95 4.00
N CYS A 212 8.82 10.27 3.95
CA CYS A 212 9.37 11.62 4.10
C CYS A 212 8.84 12.36 5.34
N LEU A 213 8.61 11.64 6.46
CA LEU A 213 7.99 12.21 7.68
C LEU A 213 8.84 13.35 8.29
N GLY A 214 10.15 13.34 8.06
CA GLY A 214 11.01 14.45 8.47
C GLY A 214 10.57 15.81 7.94
N LEU A 215 9.93 15.88 6.77
CA LEU A 215 9.44 17.16 6.21
C LEU A 215 8.40 17.84 7.12
N LEU A 216 7.64 17.07 7.91
CA LEU A 216 6.67 17.61 8.87
C LEU A 216 7.39 18.41 9.97
N LEU A 217 8.57 17.97 10.39
CA LEU A 217 9.38 18.65 11.42
C LEU A 217 9.87 20.00 10.89
N PHE A 218 10.36 20.05 9.67
CA PHE A 218 10.76 21.30 9.03
C PHE A 218 9.56 22.20 8.70
N THR A 219 8.38 21.62 8.45
CA THR A 219 7.13 22.39 8.28
C THR A 219 6.77 23.13 9.57
N ILE A 220 6.99 22.56 10.75
CA ILE A 220 6.80 23.25 12.03
C ILE A 220 7.73 24.46 12.13
N VAL A 221 8.99 24.31 11.74
CA VAL A 221 9.94 25.43 11.72
C VAL A 221 9.44 26.57 10.83
N GLU A 222 8.89 26.24 9.65
CA GLU A 222 8.33 27.27 8.75
C GLU A 222 7.07 27.92 9.35
N LEU A 223 6.18 27.17 9.97
CA LEU A 223 5.00 27.70 10.65
C LEU A 223 5.40 28.61 11.85
N ASN A 224 6.43 28.24 12.59
CA ASN A 224 6.96 29.07 13.68
C ASN A 224 7.50 30.42 13.19
N LYS A 225 8.22 30.42 12.05
CA LYS A 225 8.68 31.69 11.41
C LYS A 225 7.51 32.60 11.04
N LEU A 226 6.36 32.02 10.73
CA LEU A 226 5.14 32.75 10.39
C LEU A 226 4.27 33.09 11.63
N GLY A 227 4.78 32.80 12.83
CA GLY A 227 4.07 33.07 14.09
C GLY A 227 2.79 32.25 14.27
N LYS A 228 2.71 31.08 13.67
CA LYS A 228 1.52 30.20 13.73
C LYS A 228 1.74 29.05 14.70
N PRO A 229 1.11 29.08 15.89
CA PRO A 229 1.22 27.96 16.85
C PRO A 229 0.68 26.67 16.24
N CYS A 230 1.43 25.59 16.35
CA CYS A 230 1.02 24.29 15.81
C CYS A 230 1.54 23.14 16.65
N HIS A 231 0.89 21.97 16.51
CA HIS A 231 1.35 20.69 17.04
C HIS A 231 1.22 19.60 15.98
N CYS A 232 2.22 18.74 15.90
CA CYS A 232 2.24 17.63 14.94
C CYS A 232 2.19 16.28 15.66
N TYR A 233 1.23 15.43 15.28
CA TYR A 233 1.16 14.05 15.72
C TYR A 233 1.60 13.10 14.60
N ILE A 234 2.52 12.18 14.91
CA ILE A 234 2.96 11.14 13.97
C ILE A 234 2.64 9.77 14.56
N ALA A 235 1.67 9.08 13.96
CA ALA A 235 1.26 7.74 14.35
C ALA A 235 2.00 6.68 13.52
N GLY A 236 2.52 5.66 14.18
CA GLY A 236 3.28 4.57 13.57
C GLY A 236 4.67 4.42 14.16
N ASP A 237 5.40 3.42 13.67
CA ASP A 237 6.76 3.12 14.08
C ASP A 237 7.58 2.62 12.89
N GLY A 238 8.90 2.53 13.05
CA GLY A 238 9.78 2.05 11.99
C GLY A 238 11.24 2.47 12.14
N PRO A 239 12.07 2.09 11.17
CA PRO A 239 13.53 2.30 11.25
C PRO A 239 13.93 3.78 11.31
N GLU A 240 13.09 4.74 10.90
CA GLU A 240 13.39 6.17 10.97
C GLU A 240 13.00 6.83 12.31
N ARG A 241 12.47 6.08 13.29
CA ARG A 241 12.10 6.65 14.57
C ARG A 241 13.23 7.42 15.25
N ASN A 242 14.41 6.81 15.39
CA ASN A 242 15.58 7.45 16.00
C ASN A 242 16.00 8.71 15.23
N TYR A 243 15.96 8.69 13.91
CA TYR A 243 16.23 9.86 13.08
C TYR A 243 15.25 11.01 13.38
N LEU A 244 13.96 10.71 13.48
CA LEU A 244 12.93 11.72 13.80
C LEU A 244 13.13 12.28 15.21
N GLU A 245 13.40 11.45 16.22
CA GLU A 245 13.67 11.88 17.60
C GLU A 245 14.90 12.81 17.67
N GLN A 246 16.00 12.46 16.99
CA GLN A 246 17.20 13.29 16.92
C GLN A 246 16.94 14.62 16.20
N THR A 247 16.16 14.62 15.12
CA THR A 247 15.81 15.82 14.37
C THR A 247 14.91 16.75 15.19
N ILE A 248 13.93 16.21 15.92
CA ILE A 248 13.06 16.98 16.83
C ILE A 248 13.90 17.72 17.87
N ALA A 249 14.86 17.02 18.50
CA ALA A 249 15.74 17.62 19.50
C ALA A 249 16.67 18.68 18.88
N ALA A 250 17.24 18.42 17.71
CA ALA A 250 18.14 19.34 17.01
C ALA A 250 17.43 20.63 16.56
N LEU A 251 16.16 20.54 16.16
CA LEU A 251 15.33 21.69 15.78
C LEU A 251 14.73 22.44 16.96
N GLY A 252 14.83 21.91 18.19
CA GLY A 252 14.25 22.54 19.39
C GLY A 252 12.71 22.58 19.40
N ILE A 253 12.04 21.61 18.76
CA ILE A 253 10.58 21.57 18.60
C ILE A 253 9.92 20.44 19.42
N SER A 254 10.56 19.99 20.48
CA SER A 254 10.08 18.83 21.28
C SER A 254 8.67 19.02 21.85
N GLU A 255 8.29 20.25 22.21
CA GLU A 255 6.96 20.58 22.73
C GLU A 255 5.86 20.62 21.63
N GLN A 256 6.26 20.59 20.35
CA GLN A 256 5.36 20.73 19.21
C GLN A 256 5.18 19.43 18.42
N VAL A 257 5.85 18.34 18.80
CA VAL A 257 5.78 17.04 18.12
C VAL A 257 5.54 15.92 19.10
N THR A 258 4.63 15.01 18.73
CA THR A 258 4.41 13.76 19.46
C THR A 258 4.53 12.56 18.51
N LEU A 259 5.51 11.72 18.74
CA LEU A 259 5.66 10.41 18.07
C LEU A 259 4.87 9.36 18.85
N LEU A 260 3.67 9.03 18.40
CA LEU A 260 2.70 8.17 19.12
C LEU A 260 3.09 6.69 19.13
N GLY A 261 4.02 6.24 18.25
CA GLY A 261 4.26 4.82 18.08
C GLY A 261 3.06 4.12 17.41
N HIS A 262 2.93 2.83 17.67
CA HIS A 262 1.78 2.08 17.18
C HIS A 262 0.49 2.53 17.86
N VAL A 263 -0.53 2.87 17.07
CA VAL A 263 -1.83 3.37 17.55
C VAL A 263 -2.90 2.35 17.14
N ASP A 264 -3.59 1.77 18.12
CA ASP A 264 -4.70 0.84 17.90
C ASP A 264 -6.00 1.60 17.59
N ASP A 265 -6.28 2.68 18.31
CA ASP A 265 -7.44 3.56 18.10
C ASP A 265 -7.11 4.68 17.11
N MET A 266 -7.06 4.33 15.81
CA MET A 266 -6.88 5.31 14.75
C MET A 266 -8.03 6.33 14.66
N ALA A 267 -9.23 6.00 15.15
CA ALA A 267 -10.33 6.92 15.16
C ALA A 267 -10.04 8.13 16.06
N SER A 268 -9.53 7.90 17.27
CA SER A 268 -9.12 8.97 18.19
C SER A 268 -7.96 9.78 17.62
N PHE A 269 -7.01 9.12 16.92
CA PHE A 269 -5.92 9.82 16.24
C PHE A 269 -6.47 10.79 15.19
N TYR A 270 -7.32 10.35 14.26
CA TYR A 270 -7.84 11.23 13.21
C TYR A 270 -8.71 12.37 13.79
N ARG A 271 -9.53 12.11 14.79
CA ARG A 271 -10.44 13.14 15.39
C ARG A 271 -9.71 14.30 16.04
N GLN A 272 -8.50 14.11 16.55
CA GLN A 272 -7.73 15.19 17.15
C GLN A 272 -7.12 16.16 16.14
N LEU A 273 -6.89 15.69 14.89
CA LEU A 273 -6.27 16.50 13.85
C LEU A 273 -7.23 17.55 13.26
N ASP A 274 -6.67 18.61 12.73
CA ASP A 274 -7.34 19.59 11.87
C ASP A 274 -7.00 19.32 10.39
N VAL A 275 -5.76 18.92 10.09
CA VAL A 275 -5.30 18.63 8.75
C VAL A 275 -4.47 17.33 8.76
N TYR A 276 -4.71 16.45 7.81
CA TYR A 276 -3.85 15.31 7.59
C TYR A 276 -2.79 15.65 6.52
N VAL A 277 -1.53 15.28 6.76
CA VAL A 277 -0.43 15.54 5.82
C VAL A 277 0.22 14.21 5.45
N CYS A 278 0.25 13.91 4.15
CA CYS A 278 0.92 12.74 3.60
C CYS A 278 2.05 13.20 2.65
N PRO A 279 3.26 13.50 3.17
CA PRO A 279 4.35 14.06 2.41
C PRO A 279 5.13 13.00 1.61
N SER A 280 4.59 11.81 1.48
CA SER A 280 5.25 10.66 0.87
C SER A 280 5.73 10.97 -0.54
N MET A 281 6.96 10.53 -0.85
CA MET A 281 7.51 10.60 -2.21
C MET A 281 7.00 9.46 -3.10
N HIS A 282 6.37 8.44 -2.51
CA HIS A 282 5.79 7.30 -3.19
C HIS A 282 4.65 6.68 -2.39
N GLU A 283 3.51 6.47 -3.03
CA GLU A 283 2.33 5.77 -2.48
C GLU A 283 1.57 5.05 -3.57
N THR A 284 1.47 3.75 -3.47
CA THR A 284 0.72 2.95 -4.46
C THR A 284 -0.79 3.07 -4.28
N GLY A 285 -1.25 3.01 -3.02
CA GLY A 285 -2.66 3.14 -2.65
C GLY A 285 -2.76 3.61 -1.20
N PRO A 286 -2.84 4.94 -0.97
CA PRO A 286 -2.66 5.58 0.33
C PRO A 286 -3.90 5.43 1.23
N LEU A 287 -4.10 4.27 1.85
CA LEU A 287 -5.25 4.00 2.74
C LEU A 287 -5.36 5.00 3.89
N ALA A 288 -4.23 5.41 4.49
CA ALA A 288 -4.26 6.36 5.61
C ALA A 288 -4.82 7.74 5.20
N ALA A 289 -4.56 8.18 3.95
CA ALA A 289 -5.15 9.41 3.43
C ALA A 289 -6.66 9.26 3.18
N LEU A 290 -7.11 8.10 2.70
CA LEU A 290 -8.53 7.79 2.52
C LEU A 290 -9.26 7.71 3.88
N GLU A 291 -8.65 7.06 4.85
CA GLU A 291 -9.16 6.99 6.22
C GLU A 291 -9.25 8.38 6.87
N ALA A 292 -8.21 9.21 6.72
CA ALA A 292 -8.26 10.61 7.19
C ALA A 292 -9.44 11.38 6.57
N GLY A 293 -9.65 11.23 5.26
CA GLY A 293 -10.81 11.79 4.55
C GLY A 293 -12.14 11.31 5.12
N ALA A 294 -12.26 10.04 5.52
CA ALA A 294 -13.47 9.50 6.14
C ALA A 294 -13.81 10.18 7.49
N TYR A 295 -12.80 10.69 8.20
CA TYR A 295 -12.97 11.52 9.40
C TYR A 295 -13.14 13.01 9.08
N GLY A 296 -13.25 13.40 7.82
CA GLY A 296 -13.44 14.78 7.39
C GLY A 296 -12.17 15.63 7.46
N LEU A 297 -11.00 15.01 7.41
CA LEU A 297 -9.74 15.75 7.40
C LEU A 297 -9.36 16.13 5.97
N PRO A 298 -9.30 17.42 5.62
CA PRO A 298 -8.65 17.84 4.40
C PRO A 298 -7.20 17.34 4.40
N THR A 299 -6.78 16.73 3.31
CA THR A 299 -5.47 16.09 3.22
C THR A 299 -4.53 16.89 2.33
N ILE A 300 -3.32 17.19 2.81
CA ILE A 300 -2.24 17.76 2.00
C ILE A 300 -1.29 16.62 1.61
N THR A 301 -1.00 16.50 0.31
CA THR A 301 -0.16 15.43 -0.20
C THR A 301 0.63 15.85 -1.44
N SER A 302 1.64 15.05 -1.84
CA SER A 302 2.36 15.24 -3.09
C SER A 302 1.54 14.75 -4.30
N TYR A 303 1.75 15.40 -5.45
CA TYR A 303 1.12 15.00 -6.71
C TYR A 303 1.92 13.88 -7.38
N VAL A 304 1.93 12.70 -6.75
CA VAL A 304 2.74 11.55 -7.18
C VAL A 304 1.98 10.23 -7.00
N ASP A 305 2.21 9.31 -7.88
CA ASP A 305 1.68 7.94 -7.86
C ASP A 305 0.15 7.90 -7.62
N GLY A 306 -0.32 7.07 -6.68
CA GLY A 306 -1.73 6.91 -6.36
C GLY A 306 -2.32 7.96 -5.40
N LEU A 307 -1.55 8.95 -4.95
CA LEU A 307 -2.02 9.97 -4.01
C LEU A 307 -3.15 10.83 -4.61
N PRO A 308 -3.07 11.35 -5.84
CA PRO A 308 -4.17 12.12 -6.45
C PRO A 308 -5.41 11.29 -6.81
N GLU A 309 -5.31 9.96 -6.75
CA GLU A 309 -6.46 9.07 -6.96
C GLU A 309 -7.36 8.99 -5.71
N VAL A 310 -6.80 9.28 -4.54
CA VAL A 310 -7.48 9.27 -3.24
C VAL A 310 -7.77 10.66 -2.74
N VAL A 311 -6.84 11.61 -2.94
CA VAL A 311 -7.01 13.02 -2.57
C VAL A 311 -7.33 13.83 -3.82
N LEU A 312 -8.58 14.21 -3.99
CA LEU A 312 -9.01 15.03 -5.12
C LEU A 312 -8.59 16.48 -4.87
N HIS A 313 -7.65 16.97 -5.70
CA HIS A 313 -7.07 18.31 -5.57
C HIS A 313 -8.17 19.38 -5.54
N GLU A 314 -8.05 20.33 -4.60
CA GLU A 314 -9.00 21.41 -4.30
C GLU A 314 -10.42 20.99 -3.92
N ARG A 315 -10.71 19.69 -3.88
CA ARG A 315 -12.02 19.17 -3.51
C ARG A 315 -12.02 18.44 -2.16
N THR A 316 -11.08 17.49 -1.95
CA THR A 316 -10.98 16.75 -0.68
C THR A 316 -9.67 17.03 0.06
N GLY A 317 -8.79 17.81 -0.54
CA GLY A 317 -7.49 18.15 -0.05
C GLY A 317 -6.66 18.89 -1.09
N LEU A 318 -5.39 19.03 -0.85
CA LEU A 318 -4.44 19.71 -1.74
C LEU A 318 -3.34 18.73 -2.17
N CYS A 319 -3.27 18.45 -3.47
CA CYS A 319 -2.15 17.72 -4.07
C CYS A 319 -1.14 18.75 -4.58
N LEU A 320 0.05 18.78 -4.00
CA LEU A 320 1.10 19.75 -4.31
C LEU A 320 2.13 19.12 -5.25
N SER A 321 2.57 19.87 -6.26
CA SER A 321 3.69 19.43 -7.11
C SER A 321 4.98 19.42 -6.31
N PRO A 322 5.67 18.28 -6.16
CA PRO A 322 6.91 18.21 -5.40
C PRO A 322 8.06 18.90 -6.16
N GLU A 323 8.91 19.64 -5.42
CA GLU A 323 9.96 20.50 -6.00
C GLU A 323 11.38 20.09 -5.62
N LEU A 324 11.58 19.52 -4.40
CA LEU A 324 12.91 19.18 -3.92
C LEU A 324 13.46 17.95 -4.63
N SER A 325 14.65 18.06 -5.20
CA SER A 325 15.38 16.87 -5.65
C SER A 325 15.80 15.99 -4.46
N VAL A 326 16.22 14.76 -4.74
CA VAL A 326 16.73 13.84 -3.72
C VAL A 326 17.92 14.44 -2.96
N GLU A 327 18.80 15.14 -3.67
CA GLU A 327 19.99 15.78 -3.09
C GLU A 327 19.59 16.97 -2.19
N GLN A 328 18.66 17.81 -2.65
CA GLN A 328 18.14 18.94 -1.87
C GLN A 328 17.42 18.44 -0.61
N TYR A 329 16.60 17.38 -0.73
CA TYR A 329 15.94 16.75 0.40
C TYR A 329 16.96 16.21 1.41
N ALA A 330 17.98 15.48 0.94
CA ALA A 330 19.03 14.95 1.81
C ALA A 330 19.82 16.06 2.51
N ALA A 331 20.17 17.13 1.78
CA ALA A 331 20.87 18.28 2.35
C ALA A 331 20.05 19.02 3.41
N LEU A 332 18.73 19.14 3.19
CA LEU A 332 17.81 19.79 4.13
C LEU A 332 17.58 18.95 5.39
N THR A 333 17.32 17.67 5.22
CA THR A 333 16.79 16.82 6.30
C THR A 333 17.83 15.93 6.95
N GLY A 334 18.91 15.61 6.27
CA GLY A 334 19.86 14.56 6.68
C GLY A 334 19.27 13.13 6.62
N ALA A 335 18.07 12.97 6.08
CA ALA A 335 17.36 11.68 6.04
C ALA A 335 17.98 10.71 5.03
N SER A 336 17.68 9.42 5.22
CA SER A 336 18.04 8.37 4.26
C SER A 336 17.33 8.58 2.92
N THR A 337 18.07 8.40 1.83
CA THR A 337 17.57 8.49 0.44
C THR A 337 17.47 7.12 -0.24
N ALA A 338 17.28 6.04 0.55
CA ALA A 338 17.08 4.69 0.03
C ALA A 338 15.69 4.56 -0.64
N PHE A 339 15.49 5.28 -1.75
CA PHE A 339 14.23 5.39 -2.46
C PHE A 339 14.17 4.48 -3.70
N SER A 340 12.94 4.33 -4.24
CA SER A 340 12.76 3.91 -5.61
C SER A 340 13.39 4.93 -6.55
N PRO A 341 14.06 4.50 -7.64
CA PRO A 341 14.67 5.44 -8.60
C PRO A 341 13.63 6.16 -9.47
N LEU A 342 12.40 5.67 -9.50
CA LEU A 342 11.33 6.18 -10.34
C LEU A 342 10.02 6.27 -9.56
N VAL A 343 9.26 7.31 -9.86
CA VAL A 343 7.86 7.50 -9.46
C VAL A 343 7.02 7.83 -10.69
N TYR A 344 5.73 7.59 -10.61
CA TYR A 344 4.81 8.03 -11.65
C TYR A 344 4.30 9.45 -11.34
N ARG A 345 4.36 10.33 -12.33
CA ARG A 345 3.82 11.70 -12.27
C ARG A 345 2.52 11.74 -13.07
N PRO A 346 1.35 11.74 -12.39
CA PRO A 346 0.05 11.70 -13.07
C PRO A 346 -0.22 12.93 -13.96
N ASP A 347 0.30 14.08 -13.58
CA ASP A 347 0.20 15.34 -14.34
C ASP A 347 1.00 15.34 -15.64
N LEU A 348 2.06 14.53 -15.72
CA LEU A 348 2.93 14.39 -16.89
C LEU A 348 2.68 13.07 -17.65
N ASP A 349 1.89 12.18 -17.11
CA ASP A 349 1.68 10.79 -17.57
C ASP A 349 2.98 10.05 -17.89
N CYS A 350 4.01 10.20 -17.05
CA CYS A 350 5.31 9.58 -17.26
C CYS A 350 6.00 9.16 -15.95
N LEU A 351 7.06 8.38 -16.10
CA LEU A 351 7.95 8.02 -14.98
C LEU A 351 9.07 9.04 -14.90
N THR A 352 9.33 9.57 -13.70
CA THR A 352 10.40 10.52 -13.41
C THR A 352 11.26 10.07 -12.24
N ALA A 353 12.41 10.71 -12.05
CA ALA A 353 13.12 10.64 -10.78
C ALA A 353 12.22 11.20 -9.66
N PRO A 354 12.32 10.66 -8.42
CA PRO A 354 11.51 11.15 -7.30
C PRO A 354 11.88 12.57 -6.94
N THR A 355 10.87 13.34 -6.59
CA THR A 355 10.97 14.68 -5.99
C THR A 355 10.10 14.72 -4.74
N MET A 356 10.42 15.58 -3.78
CA MET A 356 9.73 15.71 -2.50
C MET A 356 9.12 17.08 -2.34
N LEU A 357 8.11 17.20 -1.49
CA LEU A 357 7.54 18.51 -1.13
C LEU A 357 8.56 19.35 -0.35
N ALA A 358 8.55 20.65 -0.58
CA ALA A 358 9.27 21.58 0.29
C ALA A 358 8.44 21.85 1.56
N PRO A 359 9.07 21.97 2.74
CA PRO A 359 8.37 22.34 3.97
C PRO A 359 7.57 23.63 3.86
N GLN A 360 8.07 24.59 3.11
CA GLN A 360 7.40 25.86 2.82
C GLN A 360 6.09 25.65 2.07
N GLN A 361 6.06 24.77 1.07
CA GLN A 361 4.83 24.42 0.35
C GLN A 361 3.79 23.81 1.29
N ILE A 362 4.21 22.88 2.18
CA ILE A 362 3.31 22.25 3.14
C ILE A 362 2.78 23.31 4.12
N ALA A 363 3.65 24.18 4.66
CA ALA A 363 3.25 25.23 5.60
C ALA A 363 2.24 26.19 4.95
N GLN A 364 2.50 26.65 3.73
CA GLN A 364 1.59 27.52 2.99
C GLN A 364 0.24 26.85 2.71
N ALA A 365 0.24 25.58 2.32
CA ALA A 365 -0.97 24.82 2.08
C ALA A 365 -1.81 24.65 3.37
N VAL A 366 -1.16 24.37 4.50
CA VAL A 366 -1.79 24.30 5.80
C VAL A 366 -2.45 25.62 6.17
N LEU A 367 -1.74 26.76 6.01
CA LEU A 367 -2.28 28.08 6.30
C LEU A 367 -3.45 28.42 5.37
N HIS A 368 -3.32 28.14 4.09
CA HIS A 368 -4.38 28.39 3.11
C HIS A 368 -5.70 27.70 3.48
N LEU A 369 -5.62 26.47 3.99
CA LEU A 369 -6.80 25.74 4.48
C LEU A 369 -7.38 26.39 5.74
N CYS A 370 -6.51 26.87 6.65
CA CYS A 370 -6.93 27.39 7.94
C CYS A 370 -7.47 28.84 7.87
N GLU A 371 -7.05 29.62 6.90
CA GLU A 371 -7.46 31.03 6.71
C GLU A 371 -8.84 31.17 6.07
N ASN A 372 -9.37 30.10 5.49
CA ASN A 372 -10.71 30.09 4.91
C ASN A 372 -11.60 28.99 5.54
N PRO A 373 -12.26 29.26 6.67
CA PRO A 373 -13.07 28.28 7.39
C PRO A 373 -14.22 27.70 6.56
N GLN A 374 -14.80 28.48 5.64
CA GLN A 374 -15.87 28.01 4.78
C GLN A 374 -15.34 26.96 3.79
N ARG A 375 -14.23 27.27 3.09
CA ARG A 375 -13.58 26.34 2.17
C ARG A 375 -13.10 25.07 2.89
N TYR A 376 -12.55 25.23 4.10
CA TYR A 376 -12.18 24.08 4.93
C TYR A 376 -13.39 23.17 5.20
N ALA A 377 -14.53 23.73 5.60
CA ALA A 377 -15.74 22.98 5.90
C ALA A 377 -16.33 22.28 4.64
N GLU A 378 -16.24 22.93 3.49
CA GLU A 378 -16.65 22.35 2.21
C GLU A 378 -15.72 21.17 1.83
N MET A 379 -14.42 21.34 1.93
CA MET A 379 -13.42 20.31 1.65
C MET A 379 -13.52 19.13 2.62
N SER A 380 -13.74 19.41 3.91
CA SER A 380 -13.97 18.40 4.95
C SER A 380 -15.20 17.53 4.62
N ARG A 381 -16.33 18.14 4.27
CA ARG A 381 -17.54 17.40 3.83
C ARG A 381 -17.31 16.59 2.57
N ALA A 382 -16.64 17.18 1.58
CA ALA A 382 -16.33 16.49 0.34
C ALA A 382 -15.40 15.29 0.55
N ALA A 383 -14.42 15.39 1.49
CA ALA A 383 -13.55 14.29 1.86
C ALA A 383 -14.33 13.12 2.49
N GLN A 384 -15.25 13.40 3.41
CA GLN A 384 -16.13 12.37 3.97
C GLN A 384 -16.99 11.71 2.90
N GLN A 385 -17.65 12.51 2.06
CA GLN A 385 -18.49 11.99 0.96
C GLN A 385 -17.68 11.12 0.02
N HIS A 386 -16.48 11.55 -0.38
CA HIS A 386 -15.60 10.78 -1.24
C HIS A 386 -15.23 9.44 -0.61
N ALA A 387 -14.85 9.43 0.67
CA ALA A 387 -14.52 8.21 1.40
C ALA A 387 -15.74 7.27 1.52
N GLN A 388 -16.94 7.79 1.75
CA GLN A 388 -18.18 6.98 1.80
C GLN A 388 -18.56 6.34 0.47
N HIS A 389 -18.17 6.95 -0.65
CA HIS A 389 -18.36 6.36 -1.99
C HIS A 389 -17.27 5.34 -2.34
N SER A 390 -16.25 5.21 -1.53
CA SER A 390 -15.24 4.16 -1.69
C SER A 390 -15.86 2.81 -1.33
N ARG A 391 -15.46 1.76 -2.04
CA ARG A 391 -15.90 0.40 -1.73
C ARG A 391 -15.48 0.02 -0.31
N SER A 392 -16.33 -0.70 0.39
CA SER A 392 -15.96 -1.39 1.61
C SER A 392 -14.97 -2.53 1.30
N PHE A 393 -14.24 -2.99 2.30
CA PHE A 393 -13.36 -4.15 2.12
C PHE A 393 -14.11 -5.43 1.73
N ALA A 394 -15.35 -5.61 2.16
CA ALA A 394 -16.20 -6.73 1.76
C ALA A 394 -16.56 -6.67 0.27
N GLU A 395 -16.92 -5.48 -0.24
CA GLU A 395 -17.21 -5.28 -1.67
C GLU A 395 -15.98 -5.47 -2.54
N LEU A 396 -14.81 -4.95 -2.12
CA LEU A 396 -13.52 -5.21 -2.79
C LEU A 396 -13.22 -6.71 -2.85
N SER A 397 -13.37 -7.41 -1.73
CA SER A 397 -13.12 -8.86 -1.65
C SER A 397 -14.05 -9.63 -2.57
N THR A 398 -15.33 -9.22 -2.63
CA THR A 398 -16.33 -9.82 -3.53
C THR A 398 -15.96 -9.58 -5.00
N ALA A 399 -15.59 -8.36 -5.37
CA ALA A 399 -15.16 -8.03 -6.73
C ALA A 399 -13.91 -8.82 -7.14
N LEU A 400 -12.94 -8.93 -6.24
CA LEU A 400 -11.73 -9.72 -6.46
C LEU A 400 -12.06 -11.22 -6.65
N LEU A 401 -12.93 -11.78 -5.82
CA LEU A 401 -13.38 -13.18 -5.98
C LEU A 401 -14.14 -13.41 -7.28
N GLN A 402 -15.02 -12.48 -7.71
CA GLN A 402 -15.72 -12.56 -8.99
C GLN A 402 -14.73 -12.62 -10.16
N ARG A 403 -13.75 -11.74 -10.13
CA ARG A 403 -12.70 -11.68 -11.15
C ARG A 403 -11.86 -12.96 -11.19
N LEU A 404 -11.41 -13.44 -10.03
CA LEU A 404 -10.64 -14.67 -9.96
C LEU A 404 -11.45 -15.88 -10.45
N ARG A 405 -12.75 -15.91 -10.16
CA ARG A 405 -13.66 -16.96 -10.66
C ARG A 405 -13.81 -16.89 -12.19
N SER A 406 -13.96 -15.70 -12.76
CA SER A 406 -14.05 -15.54 -14.22
C SER A 406 -12.77 -15.94 -14.94
N LEU A 407 -11.61 -15.74 -14.32
CA LEU A 407 -10.31 -16.13 -14.89
C LEU A 407 -10.03 -17.63 -14.71
N GLY A 408 -10.46 -18.24 -13.59
CA GLY A 408 -10.21 -19.67 -13.32
C GLY A 408 -11.26 -20.62 -13.90
N GLY A 409 -12.39 -20.13 -14.35
CA GLY A 409 -13.52 -20.93 -14.88
C GLY A 409 -13.61 -20.98 -16.41
N GLY A 410 -12.56 -20.52 -17.14
CA GLY A 410 -12.48 -20.54 -18.60
C GLY A 410 -11.97 -21.86 -19.17
#